data_37d83e92e10e77b9a6422b1076beb673
#
_entry.id   37d83e92e10e77b9a6422b1076beb673
#
_cell.length_a   1.000
_cell.length_b   1.000
_cell.length_c   1.000
_cell.angle_alpha   90.00
_cell.angle_beta   90.00
_cell.angle_gamma   90.00
#
_symmetry.space_group_name_H-M   'P 1'
#
loop_
_entity.id
_entity.type
_entity.pdbx_description
1 polymer ?
#
loop_
_entity_poly.entity_id
_entity_poly.type
_entity_poly.pdbx_seq_one_letter_code
_entity_poly.pdbx_strand_id
1 'polypeptide(L)'
;MIRHFNLQPGSSVLDIMCGYGRHAISLAEKGISVTAVDNLNDYVNELAETARTKNLPIHVIEADVIGYQADKMFDLAVCMGNSICFFNREETVKLLKMISSHLVQGGHLLINTWMLAEIAFNSFRAKVWENVGDLKFITDSKYLLHPSRIETNHFIIAPDGTTETKQAIDYIYSIAEMDMMLAEAGLIISEIYSIPSRKKFTLGDPRAYIVAKKI
;
A
#
# COMPACT_ATOMS: atom_id res chain seq x y z
N MET A 1 4.59 11.81 7.50
CA MET A 1 4.24 12.26 6.13
C MET A 1 4.27 13.79 5.98
N ILE A 2 3.43 14.59 6.66
CA ILE A 2 3.25 16.03 6.43
C ILE A 2 4.58 16.79 6.39
N ARG A 3 5.37 16.76 7.47
CA ARG A 3 6.69 17.44 7.50
C ARG A 3 7.67 16.92 6.44
N HIS A 4 7.61 15.64 6.15
CA HIS A 4 8.55 15.01 5.23
C HIS A 4 8.34 15.46 3.78
N PHE A 5 7.09 15.54 3.35
CA PHE A 5 6.72 15.96 1.99
C PHE A 5 6.31 17.45 1.93
N ASN A 6 6.55 18.20 3.01
CA ASN A 6 6.20 19.61 3.11
C ASN A 6 4.73 19.91 2.72
N LEU A 7 3.81 19.00 3.10
CA LEU A 7 2.39 19.20 2.83
C LEU A 7 1.84 20.35 3.68
N GLN A 8 1.04 21.20 3.06
CA GLN A 8 0.37 22.33 3.68
C GLN A 8 -1.15 22.14 3.62
N PRO A 9 -1.95 22.84 4.43
CA PRO A 9 -3.39 22.87 4.24
C PRO A 9 -3.72 23.24 2.78
N GLY A 10 -4.54 22.40 2.12
CA GLY A 10 -4.85 22.51 0.70
C GLY A 10 -3.98 21.68 -0.24
N SER A 11 -2.87 21.09 0.24
CA SER A 11 -2.14 20.07 -0.54
C SER A 11 -3.07 18.91 -0.88
N SER A 12 -2.80 18.27 -2.03
CA SER A 12 -3.62 17.16 -2.57
C SER A 12 -2.88 15.83 -2.47
N VAL A 13 -3.51 14.84 -1.86
CA VAL A 13 -2.94 13.50 -1.69
C VAL A 13 -3.85 12.44 -2.32
N LEU A 14 -3.25 11.48 -3.02
CA LEU A 14 -3.91 10.29 -3.53
C LEU A 14 -3.55 9.10 -2.63
N ASP A 15 -4.53 8.51 -1.95
CA ASP A 15 -4.38 7.30 -1.11
C ASP A 15 -4.93 6.09 -1.88
N ILE A 16 -4.03 5.25 -2.39
CA ILE A 16 -4.34 4.13 -3.27
C ILE A 16 -4.43 2.84 -2.46
N MET A 17 -5.50 2.08 -2.68
CA MET A 17 -5.84 0.91 -1.89
C MET A 17 -5.93 1.30 -0.41
N CYS A 18 -6.74 2.32 -0.17
CA CYS A 18 -6.81 3.03 1.11
C CYS A 18 -7.41 2.18 2.26
N GLY A 19 -8.13 1.09 1.93
CA GLY A 19 -8.87 0.30 2.90
C GLY A 19 -9.83 1.19 3.70
N TYR A 20 -9.87 1.04 5.01
CA TYR A 20 -10.67 1.89 5.93
C TYR A 20 -10.16 3.33 6.06
N GLY A 21 -9.19 3.76 5.26
CA GLY A 21 -8.76 5.15 5.17
C GLY A 21 -7.97 5.69 6.36
N ARG A 22 -7.26 4.87 7.13
CA ARG A 22 -6.49 5.32 8.30
C ARG A 22 -5.54 6.47 7.98
N HIS A 23 -4.88 6.42 6.81
CA HIS A 23 -3.97 7.46 6.36
C HIS A 23 -4.73 8.67 5.81
N ALA A 24 -5.77 8.43 5.03
CA ALA A 24 -6.65 9.46 4.50
C ALA A 24 -7.26 10.32 5.62
N ILE A 25 -7.85 9.69 6.65
CA ILE A 25 -8.43 10.37 7.81
C ILE A 25 -7.37 11.22 8.53
N SER A 26 -6.21 10.62 8.85
CA SER A 26 -5.14 11.31 9.56
C SER A 26 -4.56 12.51 8.81
N LEU A 27 -4.53 12.47 7.48
CA LEU A 27 -4.11 13.60 6.64
C LEU A 27 -5.21 14.67 6.57
N ALA A 28 -6.46 14.25 6.37
CA ALA A 28 -7.60 15.15 6.25
C ALA A 28 -7.86 15.94 7.55
N GLU A 29 -7.67 15.33 8.73
CA GLU A 29 -7.72 16.00 10.03
C GLU A 29 -6.66 17.13 10.19
N LYS A 30 -5.66 17.18 9.31
CA LYS A 30 -4.64 18.23 9.22
C LYS A 30 -4.88 19.22 8.06
N GLY A 31 -6.08 19.18 7.46
CA GLY A 31 -6.46 20.07 6.38
C GLY A 31 -5.92 19.69 4.99
N ILE A 32 -5.41 18.47 4.83
CA ILE A 32 -4.95 17.95 3.54
C ILE A 32 -6.16 17.41 2.76
N SER A 33 -6.29 17.79 1.50
CA SER A 33 -7.32 17.23 0.60
C SER A 33 -6.90 15.82 0.15
N VAL A 34 -7.70 14.80 0.44
CA VAL A 34 -7.37 13.42 0.09
C VAL A 34 -8.37 12.86 -0.91
N THR A 35 -7.87 12.23 -1.98
CA THR A 35 -8.64 11.32 -2.82
C THR A 35 -8.24 9.90 -2.41
N ALA A 36 -9.20 9.13 -1.90
CA ALA A 36 -9.00 7.79 -1.37
C ALA A 36 -9.69 6.78 -2.29
N VAL A 37 -8.92 5.83 -2.83
CA VAL A 37 -9.39 4.86 -3.83
C VAL A 37 -9.23 3.45 -3.30
N ASP A 38 -10.30 2.65 -3.33
CA ASP A 38 -10.28 1.22 -3.02
C ASP A 38 -11.37 0.52 -3.85
N ASN A 39 -11.25 -0.79 -4.07
CA ASN A 39 -12.24 -1.57 -4.81
C ASN A 39 -13.16 -2.37 -3.89
N LEU A 40 -12.99 -2.32 -2.58
CA LEU A 40 -13.81 -3.03 -1.61
C LEU A 40 -14.93 -2.10 -1.09
N ASN A 41 -16.15 -2.37 -1.53
CA ASN A 41 -17.33 -1.57 -1.23
C ASN A 41 -17.51 -1.28 0.27
N ASP A 42 -17.30 -2.28 1.14
CA ASP A 42 -17.45 -2.11 2.58
C ASP A 42 -16.46 -1.07 3.15
N TYR A 43 -15.21 -1.07 2.66
CA TYR A 43 -14.20 -0.10 3.08
C TYR A 43 -14.53 1.32 2.60
N VAL A 44 -14.94 1.42 1.33
CA VAL A 44 -15.33 2.69 0.70
C VAL A 44 -16.51 3.32 1.44
N ASN A 45 -17.56 2.53 1.74
CA ASN A 45 -18.75 3.01 2.44
C ASN A 45 -18.43 3.48 3.86
N GLU A 46 -17.64 2.72 4.63
CA GLU A 46 -17.25 3.09 5.99
C GLU A 46 -16.40 4.38 5.99
N LEU A 47 -15.45 4.50 5.05
CA LEU A 47 -14.65 5.71 4.93
C LEU A 47 -15.48 6.92 4.50
N ALA A 48 -16.40 6.76 3.54
CA ALA A 48 -17.28 7.82 3.08
C ALA A 48 -18.19 8.33 4.21
N GLU A 49 -18.76 7.42 5.01
CA GLU A 49 -19.56 7.78 6.17
C GLU A 49 -18.73 8.51 7.24
N THR A 50 -17.52 8.05 7.51
CA THR A 50 -16.57 8.70 8.41
C THR A 50 -16.22 10.11 7.93
N ALA A 51 -15.89 10.26 6.64
CA ALA A 51 -15.57 11.55 6.04
C ALA A 51 -16.74 12.54 6.16
N ARG A 52 -17.96 12.09 5.87
CA ARG A 52 -19.18 12.88 5.96
C ARG A 52 -19.46 13.31 7.41
N THR A 53 -19.42 12.37 8.34
CA THR A 53 -19.77 12.61 9.76
C THR A 53 -18.79 13.57 10.43
N LYS A 54 -17.50 13.46 10.10
CA LYS A 54 -16.43 14.32 10.63
C LYS A 54 -16.17 15.55 9.79
N ASN A 55 -16.91 15.76 8.71
CA ASN A 55 -16.69 16.85 7.74
C ASN A 55 -15.24 16.95 7.26
N LEU A 56 -14.64 15.81 6.87
CA LEU A 56 -13.26 15.73 6.42
C LEU A 56 -13.16 15.95 4.90
N PRO A 57 -12.12 16.63 4.41
CA PRO A 57 -11.87 16.85 2.98
C PRO A 57 -11.34 15.56 2.29
N ILE A 58 -12.12 14.47 2.33
CA ILE A 58 -11.81 13.20 1.70
C ILE A 58 -12.83 12.94 0.59
N HIS A 59 -12.34 12.74 -0.63
CA HIS A 59 -13.11 12.23 -1.76
C HIS A 59 -12.88 10.73 -1.88
N VAL A 60 -13.88 9.94 -1.56
CA VAL A 60 -13.80 8.46 -1.55
C VAL A 60 -14.32 7.92 -2.86
N ILE A 61 -13.58 7.00 -3.48
CA ILE A 61 -13.88 6.44 -4.81
C ILE A 61 -13.77 4.92 -4.74
N GLU A 62 -14.84 4.24 -5.16
CA GLU A 62 -14.83 2.80 -5.42
C GLU A 62 -14.35 2.57 -6.86
N ALA A 63 -13.14 2.04 -7.02
CA ALA A 63 -12.56 1.74 -8.32
C ALA A 63 -11.43 0.72 -8.25
N ASP A 64 -11.22 0.00 -9.38
CA ASP A 64 -9.96 -0.70 -9.63
C ASP A 64 -8.86 0.33 -9.88
N VAL A 65 -7.81 0.27 -9.07
CA VAL A 65 -6.71 1.23 -9.11
C VAL A 65 -5.89 1.19 -10.40
N ILE A 66 -5.83 0.05 -11.10
CA ILE A 66 -5.08 -0.06 -12.37
C ILE A 66 -5.75 0.76 -13.49
N GLY A 67 -7.07 0.78 -13.49
CA GLY A 67 -7.88 1.52 -14.49
C GLY A 67 -8.28 2.92 -14.05
N TYR A 68 -7.94 3.31 -12.83
CA TYR A 68 -8.37 4.60 -12.27
C TYR A 68 -7.76 5.78 -13.02
N GLN A 69 -8.58 6.81 -13.24
CA GLN A 69 -8.17 8.09 -13.81
C GLN A 69 -8.70 9.21 -12.91
N ALA A 70 -7.80 10.02 -12.38
CA ALA A 70 -8.18 11.20 -11.62
C ALA A 70 -8.40 12.41 -12.56
N ASP A 71 -9.23 13.33 -12.10
CA ASP A 71 -9.49 14.62 -12.77
C ASP A 71 -8.54 15.74 -12.31
N LYS A 72 -7.63 15.44 -11.42
CA LYS A 72 -6.67 16.40 -10.82
C LYS A 72 -5.29 15.79 -10.60
N MET A 73 -4.33 16.67 -10.31
CA MET A 73 -2.96 16.29 -9.95
C MET A 73 -2.77 16.28 -8.43
N PHE A 74 -1.79 15.51 -7.97
CA PHE A 74 -1.49 15.32 -6.56
C PHE A 74 -0.03 15.67 -6.23
N ASP A 75 0.18 16.25 -5.05
CA ASP A 75 1.52 16.53 -4.51
C ASP A 75 2.19 15.25 -4.00
N LEU A 76 1.38 14.32 -3.50
CA LEU A 76 1.80 13.03 -2.95
C LEU A 76 0.79 11.94 -3.33
N ALA A 77 1.30 10.79 -3.73
CA ALA A 77 0.54 9.55 -3.73
C ALA A 77 1.08 8.62 -2.63
N VAL A 78 0.20 7.85 -1.99
CA VAL A 78 0.60 6.86 -0.99
C VAL A 78 -0.02 5.50 -1.34
N CYS A 79 0.81 4.45 -1.23
CA CYS A 79 0.41 3.04 -1.35
C CYS A 79 0.91 2.33 -0.08
N MET A 80 0.03 2.19 0.89
CA MET A 80 0.38 1.77 2.23
C MET A 80 -0.13 0.36 2.53
N GLY A 81 0.41 -0.27 3.59
CA GLY A 81 -0.12 -1.55 4.06
C GLY A 81 0.29 -2.76 3.21
N ASN A 82 1.41 -2.69 2.49
CA ASN A 82 1.92 -3.77 1.63
C ASN A 82 1.13 -4.01 0.33
N SER A 83 0.15 -3.18 0.00
CA SER A 83 -0.78 -3.46 -1.10
C SER A 83 -0.12 -3.53 -2.48
N ILE A 84 1.07 -2.95 -2.66
CA ILE A 84 1.84 -3.04 -3.92
C ILE A 84 2.18 -4.47 -4.31
N CYS A 85 2.26 -5.41 -3.36
CA CYS A 85 2.61 -6.80 -3.62
C CYS A 85 1.47 -7.63 -4.23
N PHE A 86 0.24 -7.11 -4.30
CA PHE A 86 -0.89 -7.82 -4.89
C PHE A 86 -0.79 -7.95 -6.41
N PHE A 87 0.08 -7.18 -7.04
CA PHE A 87 0.20 -7.05 -8.48
C PHE A 87 1.43 -7.76 -9.02
N ASN A 88 1.26 -8.48 -10.15
CA ASN A 88 2.39 -8.97 -10.92
C ASN A 88 3.18 -7.80 -11.54
N ARG A 89 4.35 -8.08 -12.16
CA ARG A 89 5.25 -7.05 -12.70
C ARG A 89 4.54 -6.13 -13.70
N GLU A 90 3.75 -6.69 -14.61
CA GLU A 90 3.06 -5.90 -15.64
C GLU A 90 2.02 -4.96 -15.03
N GLU A 91 1.23 -5.49 -14.11
CA GLU A 91 0.21 -4.74 -13.37
C GLU A 91 0.86 -3.67 -12.47
N THR A 92 1.96 -4.01 -11.79
CA THR A 92 2.73 -3.05 -10.97
C THR A 92 3.22 -1.88 -11.83
N VAL A 93 3.79 -2.13 -13.01
CA VAL A 93 4.22 -1.06 -13.92
C VAL A 93 3.04 -0.21 -14.39
N LYS A 94 1.89 -0.82 -14.72
CA LYS A 94 0.67 -0.08 -15.09
C LYS A 94 0.21 0.82 -13.94
N LEU A 95 0.16 0.29 -12.72
CA LEU A 95 -0.20 1.04 -11.51
C LEU A 95 0.74 2.23 -11.28
N LEU A 96 2.06 2.00 -11.35
CA LEU A 96 3.06 3.05 -11.17
C LEU A 96 2.97 4.13 -12.25
N LYS A 97 2.69 3.77 -13.51
CA LYS A 97 2.46 4.74 -14.59
C LYS A 97 1.19 5.55 -14.36
N MET A 98 0.11 4.91 -13.91
CA MET A 98 -1.13 5.60 -13.53
C MET A 98 -0.83 6.61 -12.40
N ILE A 99 -0.17 6.20 -11.34
CA ILE A 99 0.21 7.09 -10.24
C ILE A 99 1.06 8.26 -10.75
N SER A 100 2.12 7.97 -11.50
CA SER A 100 3.03 8.99 -12.03
C SER A 100 2.30 10.01 -12.91
N SER A 101 1.35 9.56 -13.75
CA SER A 101 0.58 10.46 -14.61
C SER A 101 -0.24 11.49 -13.83
N HIS A 102 -0.65 11.17 -12.61
CA HIS A 102 -1.44 12.04 -11.74
C HIS A 102 -0.63 12.77 -10.66
N LEU A 103 0.68 12.59 -10.60
CA LEU A 103 1.55 13.41 -9.76
C LEU A 103 1.96 14.71 -10.44
N VAL A 104 2.00 15.81 -9.70
CA VAL A 104 2.63 17.05 -10.17
C VAL A 104 4.11 16.81 -10.47
N GLN A 105 4.72 17.66 -11.30
CA GLN A 105 6.17 17.63 -11.51
C GLN A 105 6.90 17.82 -10.18
N GLY A 106 7.83 16.93 -9.85
CA GLY A 106 8.50 16.91 -8.55
C GLY A 106 7.66 16.35 -7.39
N GLY A 107 6.42 15.91 -7.64
CA GLY A 107 5.57 15.22 -6.68
C GLY A 107 6.15 13.86 -6.28
N HIS A 108 5.63 13.28 -5.21
CA HIS A 108 6.21 12.08 -4.61
C HIS A 108 5.22 10.92 -4.56
N LEU A 109 5.77 9.70 -4.61
CA LEU A 109 5.09 8.46 -4.26
C LEU A 109 5.74 7.87 -3.01
N LEU A 110 4.94 7.51 -2.01
CA LEU A 110 5.36 6.76 -0.83
C LEU A 110 4.75 5.37 -0.86
N ILE A 111 5.60 4.35 -0.89
CA ILE A 111 5.19 2.93 -0.81
C ILE A 111 5.66 2.38 0.53
N ASN A 112 4.76 1.71 1.27
CA ASN A 112 5.13 0.90 2.42
C ASN A 112 4.96 -0.58 2.08
N THR A 113 6.03 -1.37 2.25
CA THR A 113 5.99 -2.80 1.98
C THR A 113 6.93 -3.58 2.90
N TRP A 114 6.57 -4.85 3.14
CA TRP A 114 7.41 -5.87 3.78
C TRP A 114 7.59 -7.11 2.89
N MET A 115 7.10 -7.06 1.64
CA MET A 115 7.27 -8.11 0.64
C MET A 115 8.37 -7.78 -0.38
N LEU A 116 9.42 -7.07 0.06
CA LEU A 116 10.67 -7.00 -0.70
C LEU A 116 11.49 -8.29 -0.48
N ALA A 117 12.24 -8.72 -1.48
CA ALA A 117 13.11 -9.89 -1.40
C ALA A 117 14.06 -9.80 -0.19
N GLU A 118 14.62 -8.60 0.07
CA GLU A 118 15.52 -8.30 1.20
C GLU A 118 14.86 -8.50 2.58
N ILE A 119 13.53 -8.56 2.62
CA ILE A 119 12.76 -8.81 3.85
C ILE A 119 12.18 -10.22 3.81
N ALA A 120 11.49 -10.58 2.73
CA ALA A 120 10.69 -11.79 2.61
C ALA A 120 11.53 -13.06 2.78
N PHE A 121 12.73 -13.14 2.23
CA PHE A 121 13.62 -14.31 2.38
C PHE A 121 13.93 -14.64 3.84
N ASN A 122 14.10 -13.62 4.68
CA ASN A 122 14.43 -13.81 6.09
C ASN A 122 13.19 -14.02 6.97
N SER A 123 12.06 -13.44 6.58
CA SER A 123 10.82 -13.44 7.37
C SER A 123 9.85 -14.54 6.99
N PHE A 124 10.04 -15.22 5.85
CA PHE A 124 9.13 -16.26 5.39
C PHE A 124 8.94 -17.38 6.41
N ARG A 125 7.68 -17.74 6.63
CA ARG A 125 7.26 -18.89 7.44
C ARG A 125 6.18 -19.65 6.67
N ALA A 126 6.43 -20.93 6.40
CA ALA A 126 5.50 -21.77 5.64
C ALA A 126 4.16 -21.95 6.35
N LYS A 127 4.19 -22.04 7.69
CA LYS A 127 2.98 -22.20 8.49
C LYS A 127 3.04 -21.30 9.71
N VAL A 128 1.97 -20.53 9.91
CA VAL A 128 1.80 -19.69 11.10
C VAL A 128 0.40 -19.88 11.62
N TRP A 129 0.24 -19.82 12.93
CA TRP A 129 -1.06 -19.71 13.55
C TRP A 129 -1.00 -18.66 14.67
N GLU A 130 -2.09 -17.93 14.82
CA GLU A 130 -2.22 -16.90 15.86
C GLU A 130 -3.68 -16.75 16.27
N ASN A 131 -3.92 -16.14 17.43
CA ASN A 131 -5.26 -15.74 17.84
C ASN A 131 -5.45 -14.26 17.52
N VAL A 132 -6.56 -13.94 16.87
CA VAL A 132 -6.99 -12.55 16.58
C VAL A 132 -8.34 -12.36 17.26
N GLY A 133 -8.33 -11.81 18.47
CA GLY A 133 -9.50 -11.84 19.35
C GLY A 133 -9.89 -13.29 19.66
N ASP A 134 -11.15 -13.64 19.42
CA ASP A 134 -11.67 -15.01 19.62
C ASP A 134 -11.47 -15.93 18.40
N LEU A 135 -10.96 -15.38 17.31
CA LEU A 135 -10.70 -16.15 16.08
C LEU A 135 -9.33 -16.81 16.12
N LYS A 136 -9.23 -18.02 15.56
CA LYS A 136 -7.93 -18.65 15.24
C LYS A 136 -7.62 -18.41 13.78
N PHE A 137 -6.44 -17.85 13.52
CA PHE A 137 -5.95 -17.54 12.20
C PHE A 137 -4.79 -18.47 11.86
N ILE A 138 -4.94 -19.27 10.81
CA ILE A 138 -3.92 -20.22 10.37
C ILE A 138 -3.55 -19.86 8.93
N THR A 139 -2.26 -19.83 8.64
CA THR A 139 -1.75 -19.66 7.27
C THR A 139 -0.93 -20.87 6.86
N ASP A 140 -1.13 -21.33 5.63
CA ASP A 140 -0.28 -22.31 4.95
C ASP A 140 0.24 -21.67 3.67
N SER A 141 1.54 -21.36 3.65
CA SER A 141 2.19 -20.53 2.64
C SER A 141 3.26 -21.31 1.89
N LYS A 142 3.36 -21.06 0.57
CA LYS A 142 4.41 -21.58 -0.30
C LYS A 142 5.15 -20.41 -0.95
N TYR A 143 6.48 -20.42 -0.86
CA TYR A 143 7.32 -19.50 -1.61
C TYR A 143 7.64 -20.11 -2.98
N LEU A 144 7.31 -19.42 -4.05
CA LEU A 144 7.59 -19.79 -5.43
C LEU A 144 8.64 -18.84 -6.00
N LEU A 145 9.66 -19.39 -6.64
CA LEU A 145 10.83 -18.62 -7.08
C LEU A 145 10.65 -17.94 -8.45
N HIS A 146 9.72 -18.44 -9.28
CA HIS A 146 9.53 -17.91 -10.63
C HIS A 146 8.05 -17.93 -11.07
N PRO A 147 7.41 -16.75 -11.22
CA PRO A 147 7.82 -15.48 -10.67
C PRO A 147 7.89 -15.54 -9.15
N SER A 148 8.75 -14.72 -8.55
CA SER A 148 8.95 -14.71 -7.10
C SER A 148 7.68 -14.23 -6.40
N ARG A 149 7.07 -15.11 -5.59
CA ARG A 149 5.83 -14.82 -4.88
C ARG A 149 5.57 -15.78 -3.73
N ILE A 150 4.72 -15.37 -2.83
CA ILE A 150 4.17 -16.23 -1.76
C ILE A 150 2.70 -16.46 -2.07
N GLU A 151 2.31 -17.73 -2.15
CA GLU A 151 0.91 -18.15 -2.22
C GLU A 151 0.48 -18.67 -0.84
N THR A 152 -0.57 -18.07 -0.28
CA THR A 152 -1.02 -18.35 1.08
C THR A 152 -2.49 -18.78 1.09
N ASN A 153 -2.77 -19.90 1.76
CA ASN A 153 -4.11 -20.25 2.19
C ASN A 153 -4.30 -19.76 3.63
N HIS A 154 -5.32 -18.94 3.84
CA HIS A 154 -5.75 -18.46 5.13
C HIS A 154 -6.95 -19.25 5.61
N PHE A 155 -6.89 -19.77 6.82
CA PHE A 155 -8.01 -20.44 7.49
C PHE A 155 -8.38 -19.61 8.72
N ILE A 156 -9.61 -19.13 8.75
CA ILE A 156 -10.15 -18.32 9.86
C ILE A 156 -11.19 -19.20 10.56
N ILE A 157 -10.93 -19.56 11.79
CA ILE A 157 -11.77 -20.46 12.57
C ILE A 157 -12.43 -19.68 13.70
N ALA A 158 -13.75 -19.61 13.68
CA ALA A 158 -14.55 -18.97 14.72
C ALA A 158 -14.71 -19.89 15.95
N PRO A 159 -15.11 -19.37 17.12
CA PRO A 159 -15.29 -20.14 18.35
C PRO A 159 -16.32 -21.29 18.23
N ASP A 160 -17.29 -21.15 17.35
CA ASP A 160 -18.30 -22.17 17.05
C ASP A 160 -17.82 -23.28 16.11
N GLY A 161 -16.57 -23.20 15.65
CA GLY A 161 -15.95 -24.13 14.72
C GLY A 161 -16.19 -23.83 13.24
N THR A 162 -16.95 -22.76 12.92
CA THR A 162 -17.10 -22.30 11.53
C THR A 162 -15.74 -21.91 10.96
N THR A 163 -15.45 -22.34 9.75
CA THR A 163 -14.16 -22.06 9.08
C THR A 163 -14.40 -21.34 7.76
N GLU A 164 -13.74 -20.18 7.59
CA GLU A 164 -13.63 -19.46 6.33
C GLU A 164 -12.23 -19.70 5.74
N THR A 165 -12.14 -19.95 4.44
CA THR A 165 -10.86 -20.10 3.73
C THR A 165 -10.72 -19.03 2.68
N LYS A 166 -9.58 -18.33 2.68
CA LYS A 166 -9.20 -17.33 1.67
C LYS A 166 -7.83 -17.66 1.09
N GLN A 167 -7.62 -17.26 -0.16
CA GLN A 167 -6.32 -17.38 -0.81
C GLN A 167 -5.77 -15.97 -1.10
N ALA A 168 -4.47 -15.84 -0.97
CA ALA A 168 -3.75 -14.61 -1.32
C ALA A 168 -2.48 -14.97 -2.10
N ILE A 169 -2.08 -14.06 -2.98
CA ILE A 169 -0.82 -14.09 -3.71
C ILE A 169 -0.11 -12.76 -3.45
N ASP A 170 1.09 -12.85 -2.89
CA ASP A 170 1.96 -11.70 -2.67
C ASP A 170 3.19 -11.84 -3.58
N TYR A 171 3.33 -10.97 -4.57
CA TYR A 171 4.51 -10.89 -5.43
C TYR A 171 5.68 -10.28 -4.68
N ILE A 172 6.87 -10.85 -4.87
CA ILE A 172 8.09 -10.44 -4.20
C ILE A 172 9.02 -9.80 -5.21
N TYR A 173 9.39 -8.57 -4.95
CA TYR A 173 10.35 -7.81 -5.75
C TYR A 173 11.55 -7.41 -4.90
N SER A 174 12.75 -7.46 -5.48
CA SER A 174 13.91 -6.81 -4.89
C SER A 174 13.80 -5.28 -4.99
N ILE A 175 14.57 -4.56 -4.19
CA ILE A 175 14.70 -3.10 -4.32
C ILE A 175 15.15 -2.72 -5.74
N ALA A 176 16.05 -3.49 -6.34
CA ALA A 176 16.52 -3.24 -7.70
C ALA A 176 15.40 -3.40 -8.75
N GLU A 177 14.53 -4.41 -8.62
CA GLU A 177 13.38 -4.58 -9.51
C GLU A 177 12.35 -3.46 -9.32
N MET A 178 12.11 -3.03 -8.06
CA MET A 178 11.24 -1.88 -7.77
C MET A 178 11.79 -0.59 -8.39
N ASP A 179 13.10 -0.35 -8.31
CA ASP A 179 13.76 0.81 -8.93
C ASP A 179 13.57 0.81 -10.45
N MET A 180 13.75 -0.34 -11.10
CA MET A 180 13.52 -0.49 -12.53
C MET A 180 12.06 -0.20 -12.92
N MET A 181 11.08 -0.74 -12.18
CA MET A 181 9.66 -0.52 -12.45
C MET A 181 9.25 0.94 -12.22
N LEU A 182 9.80 1.57 -11.18
CA LEU A 182 9.61 3.00 -10.91
C LEU A 182 10.19 3.86 -12.04
N ALA A 183 11.39 3.54 -12.51
CA ALA A 183 12.03 4.23 -13.63
C ALA A 183 11.22 4.11 -14.92
N GLU A 184 10.66 2.93 -15.23
CA GLU A 184 9.75 2.72 -16.36
C GLU A 184 8.49 3.62 -16.29
N ALA A 185 8.12 4.06 -15.07
CA ALA A 185 6.99 4.95 -14.82
C ALA A 185 7.39 6.44 -14.70
N GLY A 186 8.67 6.80 -14.93
CA GLY A 186 9.15 8.18 -14.78
C GLY A 186 9.29 8.63 -13.33
N LEU A 187 9.56 7.69 -12.44
CA LEU A 187 9.78 7.92 -11.01
C LEU A 187 11.19 7.49 -10.62
N ILE A 188 11.87 8.25 -9.78
CA ILE A 188 13.21 7.92 -9.27
C ILE A 188 13.14 7.74 -7.76
N ILE A 189 13.71 6.65 -7.24
CA ILE A 189 13.85 6.46 -5.78
C ILE A 189 14.73 7.55 -5.22
N SER A 190 14.18 8.34 -4.30
CA SER A 190 14.90 9.39 -3.56
C SER A 190 15.35 8.95 -2.19
N GLU A 191 14.61 8.02 -1.56
CA GLU A 191 14.91 7.53 -0.23
C GLU A 191 14.29 6.15 0.00
N ILE A 192 14.99 5.30 0.77
CA ILE A 192 14.43 4.08 1.35
C ILE A 192 14.74 4.10 2.85
N TYR A 193 13.70 4.06 3.68
CA TYR A 193 13.85 4.09 5.14
C TYR A 193 13.00 3.02 5.83
N SER A 194 13.32 2.80 7.10
CA SER A 194 12.56 1.92 8.00
C SER A 194 12.09 2.69 9.23
N ILE A 195 11.15 2.11 9.98
CA ILE A 195 10.64 2.62 11.25
C ILE A 195 10.99 1.66 12.40
N PRO A 196 11.08 2.13 13.66
CA PRO A 196 10.88 3.50 14.12
C PRO A 196 12.04 4.42 13.72
N SER A 197 11.86 5.72 13.93
CA SER A 197 12.89 6.77 13.79
C SER A 197 13.31 7.10 12.36
N ARG A 198 12.66 6.54 11.33
CA ARG A 198 12.95 6.83 9.93
C ARG A 198 14.45 6.72 9.60
N LYS A 199 15.07 5.67 10.08
CA LYS A 199 16.46 5.34 9.76
C LYS A 199 16.56 4.82 8.32
N LYS A 200 17.74 4.98 7.69
CA LYS A 200 18.01 4.36 6.40
C LYS A 200 17.71 2.86 6.48
N PHE A 201 16.99 2.34 5.48
CA PHE A 201 16.69 0.91 5.40
C PHE A 201 17.98 0.10 5.31
N THR A 202 18.05 -0.98 6.06
CA THR A 202 19.17 -1.93 6.06
C THR A 202 18.64 -3.36 6.05
N LEU A 203 19.46 -4.29 5.57
CA LEU A 203 19.11 -5.70 5.58
C LEU A 203 18.79 -6.17 7.01
N GLY A 204 17.68 -6.86 7.19
CA GLY A 204 17.15 -7.27 8.50
C GLY A 204 16.06 -6.34 9.07
N ASP A 205 15.82 -5.17 8.47
CA ASP A 205 14.68 -4.34 8.85
C ASP A 205 13.37 -5.01 8.41
N PRO A 206 12.32 -4.97 9.25
CA PRO A 206 11.09 -5.73 8.98
C PRO A 206 10.15 -5.07 7.97
N ARG A 207 10.38 -3.79 7.63
CA ARG A 207 9.54 -3.00 6.71
C ARG A 207 10.36 -1.96 6.00
N ALA A 208 10.05 -1.73 4.73
CA ALA A 208 10.60 -0.66 3.92
C ALA A 208 9.52 0.40 3.61
N TYR A 209 9.98 1.64 3.58
CA TYR A 209 9.25 2.79 3.03
C TYR A 209 10.08 3.34 1.89
N ILE A 210 9.57 3.18 0.68
CA ILE A 210 10.22 3.64 -0.54
C ILE A 210 9.59 4.99 -0.90
N VAL A 211 10.41 6.02 -1.01
CA VAL A 211 10.01 7.33 -1.52
C VAL A 211 10.55 7.46 -2.94
N ALA A 212 9.66 7.66 -3.89
CA ALA A 212 10.02 7.97 -5.26
C ALA A 212 9.52 9.37 -5.65
N LYS A 213 10.25 10.04 -6.52
CA LYS A 213 9.95 11.39 -7.00
C LYS A 213 9.70 11.37 -8.49
N LYS A 214 8.69 12.09 -8.95
CA LYS A 214 8.43 12.30 -10.38
C LYS A 214 9.45 13.27 -10.96
N ILE A 215 10.08 12.85 -12.08
CA ILE A 215 11.07 13.60 -12.86
C ILE A 215 10.45 14.20 -14.11
#